data_c9f552b8aef1d850fda0217caaaf204d
#
_entry.id   c9f552b8aef1d850fda0217caaaf204d
#
_cell.length_a   1.000
_cell.length_b   1.000
_cell.length_c   1.000
_cell.angle_alpha   90.00
_cell.angle_beta   90.00
_cell.angle_gamma   90.00
#
_symmetry.space_group_name_H-M   'P 1'
#
loop_
_entity.id
_entity.type
_entity.pdbx_description
1 polymer ?
#
loop_
_entity_poly.entity_id
_entity_poly.type
_entity_poly.pdbx_seq_one_letter_code
_entity_poly.pdbx_strand_id
1 'polypeptide(L)'
;MSKEERKRMVSKDEKLSIRRQCVLLGLCRTSLYYTASEETAENLEIMRLLDRQYAVTPFYGQRRLQAWLAGKGYQVNIKRLRRLMGLVRWRTLFPKPRTTAADKKAYKYPYLLKGLDIDRRNQVWELDISYIPMRRGYMYLFAIIDVYTRYVVGWSLSNTMTAQWCVAALREAFERHGCPEIVNSDQGSQFTSADYVELLEGNGVAISMDGRGRALDDIFIERLWRSVKQEHVYLNPCETGDELWRGLEGYFRFYNDERLHQSLGYKTPASRYLLQNEAA
;
A
#
# COMPACT_ATOMS: atom_id res chain seq x y z
N MET A 1 -20.98 27.55 -27.18
CA MET A 1 -21.41 26.53 -28.15
C MET A 1 -20.52 25.31 -28.02
N SER A 2 -21.10 24.13 -27.80
CA SER A 2 -20.36 22.87 -27.65
C SER A 2 -19.76 22.41 -29.00
N LYS A 3 -18.77 21.47 -28.93
CA LYS A 3 -18.15 20.93 -30.14
C LYS A 3 -19.17 20.18 -31.01
N GLU A 4 -20.13 19.51 -30.41
CA GLU A 4 -21.18 18.77 -31.12
C GLU A 4 -22.18 19.69 -31.78
N GLU A 5 -22.58 20.82 -31.18
CA GLU A 5 -23.41 21.85 -31.80
C GLU A 5 -22.72 22.43 -33.03
N ARG A 6 -21.44 22.75 -32.95
CA ARG A 6 -20.64 23.25 -34.09
C ARG A 6 -20.53 22.23 -35.22
N LYS A 7 -20.44 20.92 -34.94
CA LYS A 7 -20.45 19.88 -35.97
C LYS A 7 -21.75 19.80 -36.71
N ARG A 8 -22.91 19.97 -36.03
CA ARG A 8 -24.25 19.95 -36.64
C ARG A 8 -24.47 21.10 -37.58
N MET A 9 -23.72 22.19 -37.46
CA MET A 9 -23.81 23.37 -38.34
C MET A 9 -23.10 23.16 -39.68
N VAL A 10 -22.26 22.12 -39.83
CA VAL A 10 -21.57 21.84 -41.08
C VAL A 10 -22.49 21.10 -42.02
N SER A 11 -22.86 21.72 -43.17
CA SER A 11 -23.70 21.12 -44.20
C SER A 11 -22.98 21.09 -45.55
N LYS A 12 -23.32 20.07 -46.38
CA LYS A 12 -22.87 19.97 -47.77
C LYS A 12 -23.65 20.90 -48.70
N ASP A 13 -24.83 21.34 -48.28
CA ASP A 13 -25.75 22.14 -49.08
C ASP A 13 -25.48 23.65 -49.02
N GLU A 14 -24.49 24.04 -48.19
CA GLU A 14 -24.06 25.42 -48.03
C GLU A 14 -23.11 25.85 -49.18
N LYS A 15 -23.15 27.17 -49.53
CA LYS A 15 -22.25 27.76 -50.53
C LYS A 15 -20.77 27.66 -50.16
N LEU A 16 -20.43 27.50 -48.88
CA LEU A 16 -19.06 27.38 -48.40
C LEU A 16 -18.61 25.92 -48.38
N SER A 17 -17.40 25.67 -48.86
CA SER A 17 -16.81 24.33 -48.75
C SER A 17 -16.74 23.83 -47.28
N ILE A 18 -16.90 22.52 -47.06
CA ILE A 18 -16.79 21.91 -45.74
C ILE A 18 -15.49 22.31 -45.03
N ARG A 19 -14.37 22.42 -45.78
CA ARG A 19 -13.09 22.89 -45.23
C ARG A 19 -13.20 24.31 -44.65
N ARG A 20 -13.86 25.22 -45.40
CA ARG A 20 -14.03 26.60 -44.95
C ARG A 20 -14.99 26.72 -43.77
N GLN A 21 -16.08 25.96 -43.78
CA GLN A 21 -17.01 25.88 -42.66
C GLN A 21 -16.30 25.38 -41.38
N CYS A 22 -15.46 24.34 -41.48
CA CYS A 22 -14.69 23.84 -40.36
C CYS A 22 -13.74 24.88 -39.78
N VAL A 23 -13.05 25.65 -40.65
CA VAL A 23 -12.13 26.73 -40.20
C VAL A 23 -12.92 27.79 -39.44
N LEU A 24 -14.06 28.25 -39.99
CA LEU A 24 -14.89 29.28 -39.35
C LEU A 24 -15.50 28.81 -38.00
N LEU A 25 -15.85 27.53 -37.88
CA LEU A 25 -16.38 26.94 -36.67
C LEU A 25 -15.32 26.43 -35.70
N GLY A 26 -14.02 26.59 -36.01
CA GLY A 26 -12.93 26.07 -35.16
C GLY A 26 -12.96 24.56 -34.98
N LEU A 27 -13.31 23.81 -36.04
CA LEU A 27 -13.40 22.36 -36.07
C LEU A 27 -12.24 21.72 -36.84
N CYS A 28 -11.70 20.62 -36.35
CA CYS A 28 -10.85 19.76 -37.15
C CYS A 28 -11.72 18.96 -38.14
N ARG A 29 -11.46 19.03 -39.46
CA ARG A 29 -12.25 18.36 -40.50
C ARG A 29 -12.35 16.85 -40.26
N THR A 30 -11.29 16.17 -39.80
CA THR A 30 -11.30 14.73 -39.49
C THR A 30 -12.31 14.38 -38.41
N SER A 31 -12.57 15.31 -37.47
CA SER A 31 -13.54 15.08 -36.40
C SER A 31 -15.00 14.99 -36.86
N LEU A 32 -15.34 15.47 -38.07
CA LEU A 32 -16.68 15.32 -38.65
C LEU A 32 -16.98 13.87 -39.04
N TYR A 33 -15.94 13.16 -39.49
CA TYR A 33 -16.05 11.78 -39.97
C TYR A 33 -15.70 10.74 -38.93
N TYR A 34 -15.30 11.21 -37.72
CA TYR A 34 -14.96 10.30 -36.61
C TYR A 34 -16.24 9.76 -35.98
N THR A 35 -16.47 8.48 -36.15
CA THR A 35 -17.46 7.70 -35.39
C THR A 35 -16.74 6.96 -34.29
N ALA A 36 -17.13 7.14 -33.04
CA ALA A 36 -16.58 6.40 -31.94
C ALA A 36 -16.92 4.90 -32.13
N SER A 37 -15.91 4.05 -32.12
CA SER A 37 -16.14 2.60 -32.13
C SER A 37 -16.71 2.15 -30.78
N GLU A 38 -17.63 1.22 -30.80
CA GLU A 38 -18.13 0.57 -29.58
C GLU A 38 -17.00 -0.21 -28.89
N GLU A 39 -17.13 -0.36 -27.58
CA GLU A 39 -16.17 -1.17 -26.81
C GLU A 39 -16.34 -2.66 -27.17
N THR A 40 -15.22 -3.37 -27.25
CA THR A 40 -15.23 -4.82 -27.52
C THR A 40 -15.85 -5.59 -26.34
N ALA A 41 -16.42 -6.75 -26.61
CA ALA A 41 -16.96 -7.64 -25.56
C ALA A 41 -15.91 -7.94 -24.47
N GLU A 42 -14.65 -8.15 -24.87
CA GLU A 42 -13.53 -8.36 -23.94
C GLU A 42 -13.29 -7.13 -23.03
N ASN A 43 -13.36 -5.90 -23.59
CA ASN A 43 -13.23 -4.68 -22.78
C ASN A 43 -14.38 -4.54 -21.78
N LEU A 44 -15.60 -4.86 -22.18
CA LEU A 44 -16.77 -4.81 -21.31
C LEU A 44 -16.64 -5.83 -20.17
N GLU A 45 -16.12 -7.03 -20.44
CA GLU A 45 -15.88 -8.04 -19.41
C GLU A 45 -14.77 -7.61 -18.45
N ILE A 46 -13.65 -7.09 -18.96
CA ILE A 46 -12.59 -6.52 -18.15
C ILE A 46 -13.14 -5.40 -17.25
N MET A 47 -13.98 -4.50 -17.78
CA MET A 47 -14.58 -3.43 -16.98
C MET A 47 -15.48 -3.99 -15.87
N ARG A 48 -16.27 -5.04 -16.10
CA ARG A 48 -17.09 -5.70 -15.08
C ARG A 48 -16.22 -6.34 -13.98
N LEU A 49 -15.12 -7.02 -14.36
CA LEU A 49 -14.18 -7.61 -13.42
C LEU A 49 -13.51 -6.53 -12.56
N LEU A 50 -13.09 -5.44 -13.19
CA LEU A 50 -12.49 -4.31 -12.49
C LEU A 50 -13.49 -3.64 -11.54
N ASP A 51 -14.77 -3.55 -11.89
CA ASP A 51 -15.82 -2.99 -11.05
C ASP A 51 -15.99 -3.78 -9.76
N ARG A 52 -16.09 -5.11 -9.87
CA ARG A 52 -16.15 -6.00 -8.71
C ARG A 52 -14.90 -5.88 -7.84
N GLN A 53 -13.71 -5.84 -8.46
CA GLN A 53 -12.45 -5.73 -7.72
C GLN A 53 -12.31 -4.35 -7.06
N TYR A 54 -12.77 -3.29 -7.70
CA TYR A 54 -12.75 -1.95 -7.13
C TYR A 54 -13.61 -1.84 -5.87
N ALA A 55 -14.74 -2.54 -5.81
CA ALA A 55 -15.58 -2.59 -4.62
C ALA A 55 -14.85 -3.24 -3.42
N VAL A 56 -13.93 -4.17 -3.68
CA VAL A 56 -13.15 -4.88 -2.65
C VAL A 56 -11.84 -4.15 -2.32
N THR A 57 -11.14 -3.63 -3.36
CA THR A 57 -9.82 -3.00 -3.21
C THR A 57 -9.75 -1.66 -3.93
N PRO A 58 -10.47 -0.60 -3.48
CA PRO A 58 -10.51 0.71 -4.14
C PRO A 58 -9.16 1.43 -4.17
N PHE A 59 -8.20 0.94 -3.39
CA PHE A 59 -6.81 1.41 -3.29
C PHE A 59 -5.84 0.73 -4.29
N TYR A 60 -6.30 -0.25 -5.09
CA TYR A 60 -5.44 -0.86 -6.11
C TYR A 60 -5.19 0.12 -7.26
N GLY A 61 -3.89 0.45 -7.47
CA GLY A 61 -3.45 1.23 -8.62
C GLY A 61 -3.36 0.38 -9.89
N GLN A 62 -3.14 1.03 -11.02
CA GLN A 62 -3.13 0.42 -12.36
C GLN A 62 -2.21 -0.81 -12.46
N ARG A 63 -1.02 -0.78 -11.85
CA ARG A 63 -0.06 -1.91 -11.91
C ARG A 63 -0.55 -3.14 -11.15
N ARG A 64 -1.17 -2.95 -9.96
CA ARG A 64 -1.77 -4.07 -9.21
C ARG A 64 -2.98 -4.66 -9.92
N LEU A 65 -3.84 -3.81 -10.47
CA LEU A 65 -4.98 -4.26 -11.26
C LEU A 65 -4.55 -5.01 -12.52
N GLN A 66 -3.46 -4.58 -13.18
CA GLN A 66 -2.89 -5.29 -14.32
C GLN A 66 -2.40 -6.69 -13.91
N ALA A 67 -1.66 -6.80 -12.81
CA ALA A 67 -1.18 -8.09 -12.30
C ALA A 67 -2.34 -9.00 -11.86
N TRP A 68 -3.36 -8.42 -11.22
CA TRP A 68 -4.57 -9.15 -10.83
C TRP A 68 -5.34 -9.70 -12.05
N LEU A 69 -5.51 -8.89 -13.11
CA LEU A 69 -6.12 -9.33 -14.37
C LEU A 69 -5.31 -10.42 -15.06
N ALA A 70 -3.97 -10.35 -15.02
CA ALA A 70 -3.11 -11.40 -15.54
C ALA A 70 -3.33 -12.74 -14.82
N GLY A 71 -3.51 -12.71 -13.50
CA GLY A 71 -3.90 -13.89 -12.70
C GLY A 71 -5.30 -14.43 -13.02
N LYS A 72 -6.17 -13.64 -13.69
CA LYS A 72 -7.47 -14.06 -14.22
C LYS A 72 -7.44 -14.46 -15.70
N GLY A 73 -6.26 -14.51 -16.31
CA GLY A 73 -6.07 -14.88 -17.71
C GLY A 73 -6.12 -13.71 -18.72
N TYR A 74 -6.26 -12.47 -18.25
CA TYR A 74 -6.34 -11.29 -19.14
C TYR A 74 -5.00 -10.57 -19.21
N GLN A 75 -4.30 -10.67 -20.35
CA GLN A 75 -3.07 -9.91 -20.63
C GLN A 75 -3.40 -8.51 -21.13
N VAL A 76 -3.43 -7.53 -20.25
CA VAL A 76 -3.87 -6.16 -20.56
C VAL A 76 -2.70 -5.18 -20.47
N ASN A 77 -2.45 -4.41 -21.54
CA ASN A 77 -1.47 -3.32 -21.50
C ASN A 77 -1.96 -2.20 -20.54
N ILE A 78 -1.03 -1.61 -19.80
CA ILE A 78 -1.32 -0.56 -18.82
C ILE A 78 -2.00 0.67 -19.45
N LYS A 79 -1.71 0.99 -20.72
CA LYS A 79 -2.39 2.08 -21.46
C LYS A 79 -3.86 1.74 -21.71
N ARG A 80 -4.17 0.50 -22.12
CA ARG A 80 -5.53 -0.02 -22.29
C ARG A 80 -6.28 0.03 -20.96
N LEU A 81 -5.68 -0.50 -19.89
CA LEU A 81 -6.25 -0.49 -18.56
C LEU A 81 -6.58 0.93 -18.07
N ARG A 82 -5.65 1.87 -18.23
CA ARG A 82 -5.85 3.29 -17.88
C ARG A 82 -7.02 3.91 -18.63
N ARG A 83 -7.17 3.60 -19.92
CA ARG A 83 -8.29 4.07 -20.73
C ARG A 83 -9.62 3.51 -20.20
N LEU A 84 -9.70 2.21 -19.92
CA LEU A 84 -10.89 1.56 -19.39
C LEU A 84 -11.30 2.13 -18.03
N MET A 85 -10.33 2.31 -17.11
CA MET A 85 -10.57 2.97 -15.82
C MET A 85 -11.08 4.41 -15.99
N GLY A 86 -10.58 5.14 -17.00
CA GLY A 86 -11.02 6.50 -17.32
C GLY A 86 -12.48 6.55 -17.82
N LEU A 87 -12.91 5.57 -18.60
CA LEU A 87 -14.30 5.48 -19.11
C LEU A 87 -15.30 5.33 -17.95
N VAL A 88 -14.98 4.54 -16.94
CA VAL A 88 -15.82 4.33 -15.74
C VAL A 88 -15.55 5.33 -14.64
N ARG A 89 -14.68 6.31 -14.89
CA ARG A 89 -14.28 7.38 -13.95
C ARG A 89 -13.71 6.89 -12.60
N TRP A 90 -13.13 5.71 -12.56
CA TRP A 90 -12.50 5.20 -11.36
C TRP A 90 -11.18 5.91 -11.07
N ARG A 91 -11.00 6.26 -9.82
CA ARG A 91 -9.75 6.81 -9.29
C ARG A 91 -9.35 6.01 -8.07
N THR A 92 -8.10 5.60 -8.03
CA THR A 92 -7.52 4.97 -6.84
C THR A 92 -7.63 5.93 -5.66
N LEU A 93 -8.14 5.42 -4.53
CA LEU A 93 -8.29 6.21 -3.30
C LEU A 93 -6.94 6.33 -2.59
N PHE A 94 -6.40 7.55 -2.53
CA PHE A 94 -5.20 7.90 -1.77
C PHE A 94 -5.39 9.22 -1.04
N PRO A 95 -5.11 9.31 0.27
CA PRO A 95 -5.00 10.60 0.95
C PRO A 95 -3.74 11.35 0.48
N LYS A 96 -3.79 12.67 0.53
CA LYS A 96 -2.61 13.51 0.20
C LYS A 96 -1.56 13.37 1.31
N PRO A 97 -0.25 13.31 0.99
CA PRO A 97 0.80 13.24 1.99
C PRO A 97 0.80 14.49 2.88
N ARG A 98 0.99 14.29 4.21
CA ARG A 98 1.25 15.37 5.16
C ARG A 98 2.75 15.41 5.45
N THR A 99 3.34 16.61 5.51
CA THR A 99 4.73 16.82 5.90
C THR A 99 4.77 17.34 7.34
N THR A 100 5.33 16.57 8.27
CA THR A 100 5.57 16.97 9.67
C THR A 100 7.06 16.85 9.98
N ALA A 101 7.65 17.83 10.68
CA ALA A 101 9.08 17.83 11.04
C ALA A 101 9.32 17.14 12.39
N ALA A 102 10.41 16.37 12.53
CA ALA A 102 10.77 15.59 13.70
C ALA A 102 11.75 16.31 14.65
N ASP A 103 11.70 15.97 15.95
CA ASP A 103 12.52 16.55 17.04
C ASP A 103 13.84 15.77 17.28
N LYS A 104 14.88 16.48 17.84
CA LYS A 104 16.29 16.03 17.84
C LYS A 104 16.78 15.56 19.22
N LYS A 105 16.82 14.26 19.52
CA LYS A 105 17.45 13.69 20.72
C LYS A 105 18.58 12.68 20.43
N ALA A 106 19.44 12.36 21.39
CA ALA A 106 20.67 11.59 21.23
C ALA A 106 20.45 10.08 21.04
N TYR A 107 21.32 9.45 20.21
CA TYR A 107 21.31 8.00 19.95
C TYR A 107 21.66 7.18 21.18
N LYS A 108 20.96 6.03 21.36
CA LYS A 108 21.34 5.02 22.35
C LYS A 108 22.03 3.81 21.72
N TYR A 109 21.61 3.38 20.53
CA TYR A 109 22.19 2.26 19.78
C TYR A 109 22.53 2.69 18.34
N PRO A 110 23.57 2.09 17.71
CA PRO A 110 23.95 2.43 16.35
C PRO A 110 22.92 1.92 15.33
N TYR A 111 22.85 2.59 14.16
CA TYR A 111 22.12 2.09 13.02
C TYR A 111 22.95 1.05 12.28
N LEU A 112 22.50 -0.21 12.29
CA LEU A 112 23.24 -1.35 11.77
C LEU A 112 22.91 -1.68 10.30
N LEU A 113 21.84 -1.10 9.72
CA LEU A 113 21.36 -1.47 8.39
C LEU A 113 22.06 -0.73 7.24
N LYS A 114 22.97 0.21 7.54
CA LYS A 114 23.67 0.97 6.51
C LYS A 114 24.60 0.09 5.68
N GLY A 115 24.24 -0.14 4.42
CA GLY A 115 25.03 -0.95 3.50
C GLY A 115 24.90 -2.47 3.73
N LEU A 116 23.96 -2.88 4.58
CA LEU A 116 23.62 -4.27 4.79
C LEU A 116 22.76 -4.77 3.63
N ASP A 117 23.21 -5.83 2.95
CA ASP A 117 22.36 -6.57 2.01
C ASP A 117 21.40 -7.47 2.80
N ILE A 118 20.11 -7.21 2.63
CA ILE A 118 19.05 -7.98 3.30
C ILE A 118 18.51 -8.97 2.29
N ASP A 119 18.93 -10.22 2.38
CA ASP A 119 18.73 -11.26 1.36
C ASP A 119 17.93 -12.48 1.84
N ARG A 120 17.60 -12.57 3.12
CA ARG A 120 16.85 -13.69 3.72
C ARG A 120 15.82 -13.25 4.76
N ARG A 121 14.83 -14.10 4.98
CA ARG A 121 13.85 -13.92 6.06
C ARG A 121 14.55 -13.97 7.44
N ASN A 122 13.97 -13.31 8.41
CA ASN A 122 14.45 -13.23 9.78
C ASN A 122 15.88 -12.66 9.92
N GLN A 123 16.38 -11.98 8.87
CA GLN A 123 17.64 -11.23 8.99
C GLN A 123 17.41 -9.89 9.70
N VAL A 124 16.39 -9.15 9.29
CA VAL A 124 16.04 -7.87 9.89
C VAL A 124 14.52 -7.79 10.07
N TRP A 125 14.10 -7.48 11.30
CA TRP A 125 12.74 -7.04 11.56
C TRP A 125 12.72 -5.55 11.86
N GLU A 126 11.81 -4.81 11.24
CA GLU A 126 11.45 -3.45 11.63
C GLU A 126 10.19 -3.47 12.49
N LEU A 127 10.19 -2.65 13.52
CA LEU A 127 9.04 -2.49 14.39
C LEU A 127 8.80 -1.03 14.76
N ASP A 128 7.53 -0.68 14.93
CA ASP A 128 7.11 0.68 15.27
C ASP A 128 5.69 0.69 15.86
N ILE A 129 5.31 1.83 16.44
CA ILE A 129 3.96 2.08 16.98
C ILE A 129 3.30 3.20 16.20
N SER A 130 2.09 2.95 15.71
CA SER A 130 1.29 3.95 15.03
C SER A 130 -0.01 4.26 15.74
N TYR A 131 -0.42 5.55 15.68
CA TYR A 131 -1.75 5.98 16.12
C TYR A 131 -2.78 5.62 15.05
N ILE A 132 -3.81 4.89 15.47
CA ILE A 132 -4.93 4.51 14.62
C ILE A 132 -6.15 5.31 15.03
N PRO A 133 -6.64 6.23 14.19
CA PRO A 133 -7.81 7.03 14.48
C PRO A 133 -9.07 6.18 14.48
N MET A 134 -9.97 6.44 15.41
CA MET A 134 -11.33 5.92 15.47
C MET A 134 -12.33 7.08 15.32
N ARG A 135 -13.61 6.82 15.25
CA ARG A 135 -14.63 7.88 15.23
C ARG A 135 -14.53 8.77 16.45
N ARG A 136 -14.16 8.20 17.60
CA ARG A 136 -13.89 8.93 18.84
C ARG A 136 -12.57 8.46 19.42
N GLY A 137 -11.56 9.37 19.44
CA GLY A 137 -10.24 9.06 19.97
C GLY A 137 -9.34 8.24 19.01
N TYR A 138 -8.46 7.45 19.58
CA TYR A 138 -7.49 6.61 18.84
C TYR A 138 -7.06 5.43 19.70
N MET A 139 -6.46 4.43 19.04
CA MET A 139 -5.69 3.35 19.69
C MET A 139 -4.27 3.30 19.14
N TYR A 140 -3.39 2.62 19.85
CA TYR A 140 -2.03 2.36 19.43
C TYR A 140 -1.96 1.00 18.75
N LEU A 141 -1.36 0.94 17.58
CA LEU A 141 -1.07 -0.28 16.86
C LEU A 141 0.44 -0.45 16.81
N PHE A 142 0.94 -1.51 17.44
CA PHE A 142 2.30 -2.00 17.31
C PHE A 142 2.35 -3.06 16.22
N ALA A 143 3.34 -3.00 15.34
CA ALA A 143 3.55 -4.04 14.33
C ALA A 143 5.05 -4.33 14.15
N ILE A 144 5.32 -5.55 13.72
CA ILE A 144 6.63 -6.11 13.45
C ILE A 144 6.60 -6.68 12.03
N ILE A 145 7.50 -6.20 11.17
CA ILE A 145 7.58 -6.64 9.77
C ILE A 145 8.96 -7.23 9.47
N ASP A 146 8.99 -8.37 8.81
CA ASP A 146 10.22 -8.90 8.20
C ASP A 146 10.59 -8.08 6.98
N VAL A 147 11.77 -7.49 7.00
CA VAL A 147 12.20 -6.54 5.97
C VAL A 147 12.38 -7.19 4.60
N TYR A 148 12.87 -8.43 4.54
CA TYR A 148 13.10 -9.12 3.27
C TYR A 148 11.80 -9.54 2.58
N THR A 149 10.91 -10.18 3.32
CA THR A 149 9.67 -10.77 2.78
C THR A 149 8.48 -9.84 2.82
N ARG A 150 8.54 -8.75 3.60
CA ARG A 150 7.41 -7.85 3.91
C ARG A 150 6.30 -8.54 4.72
N TYR A 151 6.56 -9.71 5.27
CA TYR A 151 5.61 -10.45 6.09
C TYR A 151 5.46 -9.78 7.46
N VAL A 152 4.23 -9.52 7.87
CA VAL A 152 3.94 -9.03 9.22
C VAL A 152 3.98 -10.21 10.16
N VAL A 153 5.07 -10.34 10.91
CA VAL A 153 5.32 -11.46 11.85
C VAL A 153 4.58 -11.31 13.16
N GLY A 154 4.19 -10.07 13.52
CA GLY A 154 3.42 -9.80 14.73
C GLY A 154 2.76 -8.43 14.68
N TRP A 155 1.67 -8.29 15.41
CA TRP A 155 1.01 -7.02 15.66
C TRP A 155 0.17 -7.09 16.94
N SER A 156 -0.07 -5.94 17.55
CA SER A 156 -0.90 -5.83 18.75
C SER A 156 -1.57 -4.46 18.82
N LEU A 157 -2.76 -4.40 19.38
CA LEU A 157 -3.57 -3.19 19.54
C LEU A 157 -3.75 -2.89 21.02
N SER A 158 -3.55 -1.62 21.43
CA SER A 158 -3.70 -1.20 22.83
C SER A 158 -4.25 0.23 22.93
N ASN A 159 -4.88 0.55 24.04
CA ASN A 159 -5.25 1.92 24.42
C ASN A 159 -4.14 2.63 25.23
N THR A 160 -3.06 1.91 25.58
CA THR A 160 -1.90 2.43 26.29
C THR A 160 -0.62 2.10 25.53
N MET A 161 0.38 2.97 25.62
CA MET A 161 1.66 2.82 24.93
C MET A 161 2.77 2.47 25.93
N THR A 162 2.67 1.27 26.54
CA THR A 162 3.66 0.79 27.54
C THR A 162 4.75 -0.05 26.89
N ALA A 163 5.96 -0.06 27.48
CA ALA A 163 7.05 -0.92 27.03
C ALA A 163 6.70 -2.41 27.17
N GLN A 164 6.05 -2.80 28.28
CA GLN A 164 5.64 -4.18 28.56
C GLN A 164 4.70 -4.72 27.47
N TRP A 165 3.80 -3.89 26.93
CA TRP A 165 2.93 -4.27 25.83
C TRP A 165 3.74 -4.61 24.56
N CYS A 166 4.72 -3.80 24.19
CA CYS A 166 5.60 -4.05 23.04
C CYS A 166 6.43 -5.32 23.24
N VAL A 167 6.99 -5.48 24.46
CA VAL A 167 7.79 -6.65 24.84
C VAL A 167 6.97 -7.94 24.76
N ALA A 168 5.71 -7.92 25.23
CA ALA A 168 4.84 -9.09 25.17
C ALA A 168 4.55 -9.49 23.71
N ALA A 169 4.20 -8.52 22.85
CA ALA A 169 3.94 -8.79 21.44
C ALA A 169 5.20 -9.26 20.68
N LEU A 170 6.38 -8.73 21.03
CA LEU A 170 7.65 -9.16 20.43
C LEU A 170 8.03 -10.59 20.87
N ARG A 171 7.80 -10.95 22.13
CA ARG A 171 8.00 -12.31 22.64
C ARG A 171 7.12 -13.32 21.91
N GLU A 172 5.87 -13.00 21.74
CA GLU A 172 4.92 -13.84 20.97
C GLU A 172 5.37 -14.02 19.50
N ALA A 173 5.92 -12.98 18.87
CA ALA A 173 6.49 -13.08 17.53
C ALA A 173 7.73 -14.00 17.51
N PHE A 174 8.61 -13.92 18.51
CA PHE A 174 9.77 -14.83 18.64
C PHE A 174 9.35 -16.30 18.80
N GLU A 175 8.34 -16.57 19.61
CA GLU A 175 7.81 -17.92 19.82
C GLU A 175 7.23 -18.53 18.54
N ARG A 176 6.57 -17.72 17.71
CA ARG A 176 5.91 -18.19 16.49
C ARG A 176 6.84 -18.30 15.27
N HIS A 177 7.81 -17.40 15.16
CA HIS A 177 8.59 -17.21 13.94
C HIS A 177 10.10 -17.41 14.11
N GLY A 178 10.57 -17.64 15.35
CA GLY A 178 11.97 -17.59 15.71
C GLY A 178 12.47 -16.14 15.86
N CYS A 179 13.74 -16.00 16.27
CA CYS A 179 14.34 -14.68 16.46
C CYS A 179 14.98 -14.19 15.16
N PRO A 180 14.94 -12.87 14.87
CA PRO A 180 15.72 -12.28 13.78
C PRO A 180 17.18 -12.07 14.23
N GLU A 181 18.05 -11.77 13.27
CA GLU A 181 19.43 -11.38 13.60
C GLU A 181 19.50 -9.96 14.12
N ILE A 182 18.71 -9.05 13.54
CA ILE A 182 18.66 -7.63 13.88
C ILE A 182 17.21 -7.18 14.05
N VAL A 183 16.96 -6.39 15.09
CA VAL A 183 15.71 -5.64 15.24
C VAL A 183 16.02 -4.16 15.10
N ASN A 184 15.33 -3.47 14.17
CA ASN A 184 15.42 -2.03 13.96
C ASN A 184 14.15 -1.32 14.45
N SER A 185 14.33 -0.23 15.21
CA SER A 185 13.23 0.59 15.75
C SER A 185 13.63 2.07 15.79
N ASP A 186 12.64 2.93 16.06
CA ASP A 186 12.90 4.30 16.43
C ASP A 186 13.51 4.40 17.85
N GLN A 187 13.83 5.62 18.29
CA GLN A 187 14.38 5.88 19.62
C GLN A 187 13.30 6.12 20.68
N GLY A 188 12.11 5.56 20.51
CA GLY A 188 11.00 5.66 21.46
C GLY A 188 11.37 5.11 22.84
N SER A 189 10.74 5.66 23.91
CA SER A 189 10.98 5.21 25.27
C SER A 189 10.64 3.73 25.49
N GLN A 190 9.74 3.18 24.70
CA GLN A 190 9.35 1.77 24.69
C GLN A 190 10.51 0.87 24.26
N PHE A 191 11.24 1.29 23.23
CA PHE A 191 12.33 0.54 22.59
C PHE A 191 13.70 0.79 23.25
N THR A 192 13.74 1.64 24.26
CA THR A 192 14.94 1.90 25.10
C THR A 192 14.75 1.46 26.54
N SER A 193 13.64 0.77 26.86
CA SER A 193 13.38 0.22 28.19
C SER A 193 14.29 -0.96 28.50
N ALA A 194 14.57 -1.19 29.80
CA ALA A 194 15.38 -2.31 30.23
C ALA A 194 14.81 -3.66 29.79
N ASP A 195 13.51 -3.87 29.98
CA ASP A 195 12.80 -5.11 29.60
C ASP A 195 12.92 -5.44 28.09
N TYR A 196 12.87 -4.40 27.23
CA TYR A 196 13.03 -4.55 25.79
C TYR A 196 14.45 -4.95 25.41
N VAL A 197 15.45 -4.27 25.98
CA VAL A 197 16.86 -4.55 25.74
C VAL A 197 17.22 -5.95 26.23
N GLU A 198 16.81 -6.32 27.45
CA GLU A 198 17.04 -7.64 28.03
C GLU A 198 16.42 -8.77 27.18
N LEU A 199 15.20 -8.55 26.64
CA LEU A 199 14.58 -9.52 25.74
C LEU A 199 15.42 -9.75 24.49
N LEU A 200 15.91 -8.68 23.83
CA LEU A 200 16.70 -8.79 22.59
C LEU A 200 18.08 -9.40 22.86
N GLU A 201 18.81 -8.88 23.83
CA GLU A 201 20.15 -9.37 24.18
C GLU A 201 20.11 -10.82 24.68
N GLY A 202 19.11 -11.17 25.51
CA GLY A 202 18.90 -12.52 26.02
C GLY A 202 18.60 -13.56 24.94
N ASN A 203 18.12 -13.13 23.76
CA ASN A 203 17.89 -13.98 22.59
C ASN A 203 18.99 -13.82 21.51
N GLY A 204 20.06 -13.10 21.78
CA GLY A 204 21.16 -12.90 20.83
C GLY A 204 20.82 -12.01 19.64
N VAL A 205 19.79 -11.18 19.75
CA VAL A 205 19.31 -10.28 18.70
C VAL A 205 20.03 -8.93 18.79
N ALA A 206 20.62 -8.48 17.69
CA ALA A 206 21.29 -7.19 17.63
C ALA A 206 20.27 -6.03 17.58
N ILE A 207 20.51 -4.98 18.36
CA ILE A 207 19.65 -3.80 18.41
C ILE A 207 20.17 -2.75 17.46
N SER A 208 19.32 -2.32 16.53
CA SER A 208 19.55 -1.21 15.61
C SER A 208 18.54 -0.09 15.88
N MET A 209 18.99 1.15 15.86
CA MET A 209 18.11 2.31 16.00
C MET A 209 18.35 3.33 14.90
N ASP A 210 17.24 3.91 14.42
CA ASP A 210 17.29 4.88 13.33
C ASP A 210 18.16 6.08 13.62
N GLY A 211 18.84 6.51 12.57
CA GLY A 211 19.65 7.70 12.60
C GLY A 211 18.83 8.99 12.54
N ARG A 212 19.32 10.05 13.20
CA ARG A 212 18.70 11.37 13.14
C ARG A 212 18.56 11.88 11.72
N GLY A 213 17.31 12.13 11.27
CA GLY A 213 17.01 12.87 10.05
C GLY A 213 17.20 12.07 8.75
N ARG A 214 17.23 10.76 8.82
CA ARG A 214 17.28 9.86 7.66
C ARG A 214 15.92 9.20 7.48
N ALA A 215 15.05 9.78 6.65
CA ALA A 215 13.75 9.23 6.26
C ALA A 215 13.84 7.90 5.46
N LEU A 216 15.01 7.28 5.40
CA LEU A 216 15.27 6.04 4.66
C LEU A 216 15.46 4.83 5.59
N ASP A 217 15.56 5.07 6.89
CA ASP A 217 15.98 4.03 7.82
C ASP A 217 14.82 3.11 8.25
N ASP A 218 13.53 3.58 8.19
CA ASP A 218 12.30 2.85 8.54
C ASP A 218 11.30 2.71 7.38
N ILE A 219 11.78 2.66 6.16
CA ILE A 219 10.94 2.72 4.96
C ILE A 219 9.86 1.63 4.93
N PHE A 220 10.14 0.44 5.46
CA PHE A 220 9.26 -0.70 5.31
C PHE A 220 8.11 -0.67 6.30
N ILE A 221 8.38 -0.33 7.57
CA ILE A 221 7.33 -0.19 8.57
C ILE A 221 6.48 1.08 8.30
N GLU A 222 7.09 2.20 7.87
CA GLU A 222 6.35 3.39 7.45
C GLU A 222 5.42 3.10 6.27
N ARG A 223 5.89 2.29 5.31
CA ARG A 223 5.08 1.85 4.18
C ARG A 223 3.95 0.91 4.62
N LEU A 224 4.17 0.06 5.62
CA LEU A 224 3.12 -0.75 6.24
C LEU A 224 2.04 0.15 6.84
N TRP A 225 2.41 1.17 7.62
CA TRP A 225 1.45 2.12 8.20
C TRP A 225 0.62 2.84 7.14
N ARG A 226 1.27 3.24 6.06
CA ARG A 226 0.55 3.82 4.93
C ARG A 226 -0.48 2.84 4.36
N SER A 227 -0.11 1.58 4.18
CA SER A 227 -1.01 0.55 3.65
C SER A 227 -2.17 0.30 4.61
N VAL A 228 -1.90 0.04 5.90
CA VAL A 228 -2.93 -0.18 6.93
C VAL A 228 -3.93 0.97 6.99
N LYS A 229 -3.42 2.22 7.06
CA LYS A 229 -4.28 3.40 7.19
C LYS A 229 -5.10 3.66 5.94
N GLN A 230 -4.51 3.57 4.76
CA GLN A 230 -5.18 3.92 3.50
C GLN A 230 -6.06 2.81 2.94
N GLU A 231 -5.68 1.58 3.16
CA GLU A 231 -6.35 0.42 2.56
C GLU A 231 -7.43 -0.14 3.49
N HIS A 232 -7.36 0.13 4.81
CA HIS A 232 -8.30 -0.37 5.79
C HIS A 232 -8.89 0.70 6.71
N VAL A 233 -8.07 1.37 7.52
CA VAL A 233 -8.55 2.23 8.62
C VAL A 233 -9.42 3.38 8.13
N TYR A 234 -8.98 4.11 7.10
CA TYR A 234 -9.75 5.25 6.57
C TYR A 234 -10.98 4.84 5.75
N LEU A 235 -11.03 3.60 5.30
CA LEU A 235 -12.18 3.06 4.57
C LEU A 235 -13.23 2.48 5.53
N ASN A 236 -12.82 2.07 6.72
CA ASN A 236 -13.65 1.39 7.71
C ASN A 236 -13.50 2.06 9.09
N PRO A 237 -14.07 3.26 9.28
CA PRO A 237 -13.96 3.97 10.57
C PRO A 237 -14.73 3.22 11.66
N CYS A 238 -14.02 2.77 12.70
CA CYS A 238 -14.56 2.00 13.81
C CYS A 238 -15.02 2.88 14.97
N GLU A 239 -16.00 2.43 15.73
CA GLU A 239 -16.48 3.07 16.96
C GLU A 239 -15.84 2.48 18.21
N THR A 240 -15.55 1.19 18.21
CA THR A 240 -14.99 0.45 19.34
C THR A 240 -13.62 -0.17 19.02
N GLY A 241 -12.84 -0.45 20.10
CA GLY A 241 -11.56 -1.13 19.96
C GLY A 241 -11.71 -2.56 19.44
N ASP A 242 -12.78 -3.26 19.80
CA ASP A 242 -13.06 -4.62 19.33
C ASP A 242 -13.37 -4.67 17.83
N GLU A 243 -14.12 -3.70 17.33
CA GLU A 243 -14.36 -3.56 15.88
C GLU A 243 -13.03 -3.32 15.14
N LEU A 244 -12.21 -2.41 15.67
CA LEU A 244 -10.91 -2.11 15.11
C LEU A 244 -10.01 -3.34 15.12
N TRP A 245 -9.98 -4.09 16.23
CA TRP A 245 -9.17 -5.30 16.36
C TRP A 245 -9.55 -6.36 15.32
N ARG A 246 -10.85 -6.68 15.20
CA ARG A 246 -11.35 -7.65 14.19
C ARG A 246 -11.06 -7.21 12.76
N GLY A 247 -11.23 -5.92 12.49
CA GLY A 247 -10.91 -5.35 11.19
C GLY A 247 -9.43 -5.46 10.85
N LEU A 248 -8.54 -5.16 11.79
CA LEU A 248 -7.10 -5.29 11.63
C LEU A 248 -6.67 -6.75 11.49
N GLU A 249 -7.28 -7.69 12.22
CA GLU A 249 -7.01 -9.12 12.08
C GLU A 249 -7.30 -9.60 10.65
N GLY A 250 -8.47 -9.23 10.11
CA GLY A 250 -8.81 -9.52 8.71
C GLY A 250 -7.86 -8.85 7.72
N TYR A 251 -7.48 -7.59 7.99
CA TYR A 251 -6.56 -6.85 7.13
C TYR A 251 -5.16 -7.44 7.12
N PHE A 252 -4.57 -7.81 8.27
CA PHE A 252 -3.22 -8.38 8.30
C PHE A 252 -3.17 -9.77 7.69
N ARG A 253 -4.24 -10.56 7.80
CA ARG A 253 -4.38 -11.81 7.04
C ARG A 253 -4.37 -11.53 5.53
N PHE A 254 -5.23 -10.63 5.06
CA PHE A 254 -5.24 -10.19 3.66
C PHE A 254 -3.88 -9.65 3.22
N TYR A 255 -3.21 -8.82 4.04
CA TYR A 255 -1.91 -8.25 3.74
C TYR A 255 -0.85 -9.32 3.52
N ASN A 256 -0.79 -10.33 4.39
CA ASN A 256 0.18 -11.40 4.31
C ASN A 256 -0.13 -12.41 3.19
N ASP A 257 -1.37 -12.83 3.05
CA ASP A 257 -1.74 -14.01 2.27
C ASP A 257 -2.24 -13.68 0.86
N GLU A 258 -2.84 -12.51 0.66
CA GLU A 258 -3.54 -12.19 -0.59
C GLU A 258 -3.04 -10.91 -1.26
N ARG A 259 -2.50 -9.95 -0.49
CA ARG A 259 -2.11 -8.65 -1.01
C ARG A 259 -0.87 -8.75 -1.90
N LEU A 260 -1.00 -8.34 -3.17
CA LEU A 260 0.10 -8.33 -4.12
C LEU A 260 1.08 -7.17 -3.86
N HIS A 261 2.37 -7.48 -3.75
CA HIS A 261 3.45 -6.51 -3.54
C HIS A 261 4.31 -6.34 -4.78
N GLN A 262 4.38 -5.12 -5.30
CA GLN A 262 5.20 -4.82 -6.50
C GLN A 262 6.69 -5.10 -6.25
N SER A 263 7.20 -4.77 -5.06
CA SER A 263 8.60 -5.02 -4.69
C SER A 263 8.95 -6.52 -4.56
N LEU A 264 7.94 -7.38 -4.45
CA LEU A 264 8.09 -8.84 -4.43
C LEU A 264 7.73 -9.49 -5.77
N GLY A 265 7.74 -8.73 -6.87
CA GLY A 265 7.33 -9.24 -8.18
C GLY A 265 5.84 -9.63 -8.23
N TYR A 266 4.99 -8.89 -7.54
CA TYR A 266 3.54 -9.16 -7.39
C TYR A 266 3.22 -10.50 -6.70
N LYS A 267 4.12 -10.97 -5.85
CA LYS A 267 3.87 -12.09 -4.93
C LYS A 267 3.33 -11.57 -3.60
N THR A 268 2.73 -12.46 -2.81
CA THR A 268 2.30 -12.16 -1.45
C THR A 268 3.47 -12.28 -0.47
N PRO A 269 3.46 -11.56 0.67
CA PRO A 269 4.46 -11.73 1.73
C PRO A 269 4.56 -13.18 2.22
N ALA A 270 3.42 -13.85 2.45
CA ALA A 270 3.40 -15.24 2.89
C ALA A 270 4.09 -16.19 1.91
N SER A 271 3.85 -16.03 0.60
CA SER A 271 4.51 -16.86 -0.41
C SER A 271 6.03 -16.73 -0.39
N ARG A 272 6.56 -15.56 0.01
CA ARG A 272 8.01 -15.32 0.16
C ARG A 272 8.54 -15.84 1.48
N TYR A 273 7.77 -15.68 2.57
CA TYR A 273 8.18 -16.06 3.92
C TYR A 273 8.19 -17.58 4.11
N LEU A 274 7.22 -18.29 3.53
CA LEU A 274 7.06 -19.74 3.69
C LEU A 274 7.92 -20.56 2.73
N LEU A 275 8.15 -20.10 1.50
CA LEU A 275 8.92 -20.84 0.47
C LEU A 275 10.39 -21.10 0.85
N GLN A 276 10.97 -20.38 1.81
CA GLN A 276 12.35 -20.64 2.27
C GLN A 276 12.46 -21.80 3.27
N ASN A 277 11.34 -22.43 3.67
CA ASN A 277 11.39 -23.65 4.48
C ASN A 277 11.65 -24.94 3.67
N GLU A 278 11.52 -24.90 2.34
CA GLU A 278 11.69 -26.07 1.49
C GLU A 278 13.10 -26.21 0.88
N ALA A 279 13.97 -25.22 1.10
CA ALA A 279 15.33 -25.16 0.53
C ALA A 279 16.46 -25.30 1.57
N ALA A 280 16.16 -25.74 2.80
CA ALA A 280 17.14 -25.99 3.86
C ALA A 280 17.29 -27.46 4.20
#